data_dc99a833f2dea61896ee3cdeec494640
#
_entry.id   dc99a833f2dea61896ee3cdeec494640
#
_cell.length_a   1.000
_cell.length_b   1.000
_cell.length_c   1.000
_cell.angle_alpha   90.00
_cell.angle_beta   90.00
_cell.angle_gamma   90.00
#
_symmetry.space_group_name_H-M   'P 1'
#
loop_
_entity.id
_entity.type
_entity.pdbx_description
1 polymer ?
#
loop_
_entity_poly.entity_id
_entity_poly.type
_entity_poly.pdbx_seq_one_letter_code
_entity_poly.pdbx_strand_id
1 'polypeptide(L)'
;HQNLLFRLQNDLAATFHKRSLPQTVSVSTYTIQLDDLLSDPNCTKNQALMLINDEYPLSDSFQPEISYYKDTDVQMNSCIQDAYATMSSAVREQFDVPLYVREAYRTAKEQEDKTEENSAVAAEVGASEHQAGLALDLYVPQFGGWAFTKSAAGRFVDTNCRDYGFIVRYPSYGEKQTGIPYEPWHLRYVGVQIAQYMRENNLCLEEFTSEWKEAAAAYQAAGN
;
A
#
# COMPACT_ATOMS: atom_id res chain seq x y z
N HIS A 1 -9.65 29.48 8.88
CA HIS A 1 -9.53 30.18 7.57
C HIS A 1 -8.34 29.68 6.74
N GLN A 2 -7.16 29.40 7.32
CA GLN A 2 -5.97 28.87 6.60
C GLN A 2 -6.23 27.50 5.95
N ASN A 3 -7.01 26.62 6.62
CA ASN A 3 -7.33 25.28 6.08
C ASN A 3 -8.22 25.32 4.83
N LEU A 4 -9.03 26.35 4.66
CA LEU A 4 -9.92 26.48 3.50
C LEU A 4 -9.15 26.95 2.25
N LEU A 5 -8.23 27.92 2.45
CA LEU A 5 -7.35 28.43 1.38
C LEU A 5 -6.41 27.33 0.83
N PHE A 6 -5.84 26.52 1.73
CA PHE A 6 -4.97 25.41 1.33
C PHE A 6 -5.72 24.31 0.58
N ARG A 7 -6.97 24.01 0.99
CA ARG A 7 -7.86 23.08 0.26
C ARG A 7 -8.18 23.58 -1.14
N LEU A 8 -8.51 24.85 -1.28
CA LEU A 8 -8.79 25.49 -2.56
C LEU A 8 -7.57 25.51 -3.47
N GLN A 9 -6.38 25.73 -2.94
CA GLN A 9 -5.13 25.69 -3.72
C GLN A 9 -4.82 24.29 -4.23
N ASN A 10 -4.97 23.25 -3.41
CA ASN A 10 -4.77 21.86 -3.84
C ASN A 10 -5.81 21.40 -4.86
N ASP A 11 -7.07 21.78 -4.67
CA ASP A 11 -8.15 21.43 -5.59
C ASP A 11 -8.01 22.18 -6.95
N LEU A 12 -7.54 23.41 -6.90
CA LEU A 12 -7.19 24.20 -8.11
C LEU A 12 -5.98 23.61 -8.82
N ALA A 13 -4.90 23.26 -8.11
CA ALA A 13 -3.71 22.63 -8.70
C ALA A 13 -4.07 21.32 -9.40
N ALA A 14 -4.87 20.45 -8.76
CA ALA A 14 -5.35 19.22 -9.37
C ALA A 14 -6.19 19.46 -10.64
N THR A 15 -6.96 20.55 -10.67
CA THR A 15 -7.80 20.92 -11.83
C THR A 15 -6.98 21.47 -13.00
N PHE A 16 -5.94 22.26 -12.71
CA PHE A 16 -5.08 22.83 -13.74
C PHE A 16 -4.12 21.80 -14.35
N HIS A 17 -3.58 20.86 -13.55
CA HIS A 17 -2.67 19.83 -14.06
C HIS A 17 -3.39 18.76 -14.89
N LYS A 18 -4.68 18.50 -14.66
CA LYS A 18 -5.49 17.64 -15.53
C LYS A 18 -5.57 18.11 -16.99
N ARG A 19 -5.32 19.40 -17.25
CA ARG A 19 -5.38 19.98 -18.61
C ARG A 19 -4.06 19.87 -19.40
N SER A 20 -2.95 19.54 -18.74
CA SER A 20 -1.60 19.51 -19.36
C SER A 20 -1.05 18.10 -19.57
N LEU A 21 -1.80 17.04 -19.26
CA LEU A 21 -1.39 15.69 -19.61
C LEU A 21 -1.53 15.50 -21.13
N PRO A 22 -0.48 15.03 -21.83
CA PRO A 22 -0.62 14.67 -23.24
C PRO A 22 -1.70 13.60 -23.37
N GLN A 23 -2.72 13.88 -24.19
CA GLN A 23 -3.68 12.87 -24.61
C GLN A 23 -2.94 11.77 -25.36
N THR A 24 -3.32 10.53 -25.07
CA THR A 24 -2.86 9.28 -25.68
C THR A 24 -1.62 8.66 -25.03
N VAL A 25 -1.78 8.17 -23.82
CA VAL A 25 -1.29 6.82 -23.58
C VAL A 25 -2.42 5.90 -24.05
N SER A 26 -2.21 5.15 -25.13
CA SER A 26 -3.08 4.04 -25.46
C SER A 26 -3.01 3.10 -24.25
N VAL A 27 -4.04 3.09 -23.43
CA VAL A 27 -4.21 2.09 -22.38
C VAL A 27 -4.31 0.80 -23.15
N SER A 28 -3.25 0.02 -23.12
CA SER A 28 -3.32 -1.39 -23.49
C SER A 28 -4.42 -1.96 -22.64
N THR A 29 -5.51 -2.40 -23.24
CA THR A 29 -6.62 -3.09 -22.57
C THR A 29 -6.22 -4.53 -22.23
N TYR A 30 -4.95 -4.75 -21.87
CA TYR A 30 -4.48 -6.04 -21.41
C TYR A 30 -4.83 -6.17 -19.94
N THR A 31 -5.86 -6.95 -19.68
CA THR A 31 -6.22 -7.34 -18.31
C THR A 31 -5.25 -8.41 -17.85
N ILE A 32 -4.51 -8.16 -16.78
CA ILE A 32 -3.61 -9.13 -16.16
C ILE A 32 -4.44 -10.34 -15.75
N GLN A 33 -4.02 -11.54 -16.15
CA GLN A 33 -4.65 -12.79 -15.75
C GLN A 33 -3.87 -13.44 -14.61
N LEU A 34 -4.52 -14.22 -13.76
CA LEU A 34 -3.87 -14.88 -12.64
C LEU A 34 -2.79 -15.87 -13.09
N ASP A 35 -3.00 -16.54 -14.24
CA ASP A 35 -2.01 -17.43 -14.86
C ASP A 35 -0.74 -16.69 -15.30
N ASP A 36 -0.85 -15.43 -15.73
CA ASP A 36 0.31 -14.59 -16.06
C ASP A 36 1.16 -14.36 -14.81
N LEU A 37 0.51 -14.05 -13.68
CA LEU A 37 1.20 -13.86 -12.40
C LEU A 37 1.85 -15.15 -11.89
N LEU A 38 1.19 -16.30 -12.05
CA LEU A 38 1.72 -17.61 -11.65
C LEU A 38 2.92 -18.04 -12.49
N SER A 39 3.01 -17.59 -13.73
CA SER A 39 4.14 -17.86 -14.61
C SER A 39 5.33 -16.91 -14.41
N ASP A 40 5.13 -15.77 -13.70
CA ASP A 40 6.18 -14.77 -13.47
C ASP A 40 6.96 -15.06 -12.18
N PRO A 41 8.28 -15.35 -12.26
CA PRO A 41 9.12 -15.56 -11.08
C PRO A 41 9.17 -14.35 -10.13
N ASN A 42 8.93 -13.13 -10.62
CA ASN A 42 8.88 -11.93 -9.76
C ASN A 42 7.62 -11.91 -8.89
N CYS A 43 6.56 -12.59 -9.30
CA CYS A 43 5.36 -12.76 -8.50
C CYS A 43 5.46 -14.00 -7.59
N THR A 44 5.85 -15.16 -8.15
CA THR A 44 5.87 -16.43 -7.40
C THR A 44 6.95 -16.51 -6.33
N LYS A 45 8.06 -15.75 -6.48
CA LYS A 45 9.15 -15.63 -5.49
C LYS A 45 9.10 -14.33 -4.70
N ASN A 46 8.00 -13.60 -4.77
CA ASN A 46 7.86 -12.32 -4.10
C ASN A 46 7.73 -12.52 -2.57
N GLN A 47 8.81 -12.28 -1.85
CA GLN A 47 8.84 -12.39 -0.38
C GLN A 47 7.95 -11.34 0.32
N ALA A 48 7.60 -10.25 -0.36
CA ALA A 48 6.65 -9.27 0.16
C ALA A 48 5.19 -9.75 0.09
N LEU A 49 4.90 -10.81 -0.67
CA LEU A 49 3.56 -11.36 -0.82
C LEU A 49 3.25 -12.34 0.31
N MET A 50 2.93 -11.80 1.49
CA MET A 50 2.46 -12.57 2.64
C MET A 50 1.24 -11.89 3.24
N LEU A 51 0.24 -12.65 3.64
CA LEU A 51 -0.87 -12.17 4.45
C LEU A 51 -0.41 -12.10 5.91
N ILE A 52 -0.56 -10.93 6.52
CA ILE A 52 -0.25 -10.69 7.93
C ILE A 52 -1.50 -10.09 8.57
N ASN A 53 -2.06 -10.78 9.54
CA ASN A 53 -3.19 -10.38 10.37
C ASN A 53 -3.29 -11.31 11.59
N ASP A 54 -4.35 -11.21 12.38
CA ASP A 54 -4.54 -12.02 13.59
C ASP A 54 -4.63 -13.53 13.33
N GLU A 55 -5.09 -13.93 12.13
CA GLU A 55 -5.15 -15.34 11.72
C GLU A 55 -3.80 -15.85 11.19
N TYR A 56 -2.99 -14.97 10.62
CA TYR A 56 -1.69 -15.26 10.00
C TYR A 56 -0.59 -14.36 10.58
N PRO A 57 -0.27 -14.49 11.88
CA PRO A 57 0.77 -13.66 12.48
C PRO A 57 2.16 -14.06 12.00
N LEU A 58 3.07 -13.10 12.02
CA LEU A 58 4.50 -13.35 11.80
C LEU A 58 5.03 -14.31 12.87
N SER A 59 5.90 -15.23 12.46
CA SER A 59 6.57 -16.11 13.43
C SER A 59 7.61 -15.34 14.25
N ASP A 60 7.90 -15.81 15.46
CA ASP A 60 8.95 -15.24 16.33
C ASP A 60 10.34 -15.24 15.68
N SER A 61 10.57 -16.12 14.70
CA SER A 61 11.82 -16.21 13.95
C SER A 61 11.84 -15.32 12.68
N PHE A 62 10.76 -14.61 12.39
CA PHE A 62 10.71 -13.74 11.22
C PHE A 62 11.69 -12.56 11.37
N GLN A 63 12.53 -12.37 10.36
CA GLN A 63 13.53 -11.30 10.33
C GLN A 63 13.32 -10.46 9.05
N PRO A 64 12.72 -9.27 9.15
CA PRO A 64 12.55 -8.39 8.00
C PRO A 64 13.88 -7.73 7.61
N GLU A 65 14.07 -7.49 6.31
CA GLU A 65 15.23 -6.73 5.79
C GLU A 65 15.01 -5.23 5.94
N ILE A 66 15.22 -4.71 7.13
CA ILE A 66 14.97 -3.30 7.47
C ILE A 66 16.21 -2.46 7.25
N SER A 67 16.02 -1.30 6.62
CA SER A 67 17.05 -0.26 6.51
C SER A 67 16.43 1.14 6.57
N TYR A 68 17.26 2.14 6.87
CA TYR A 68 16.85 3.54 6.84
C TYR A 68 16.57 3.99 5.40
N TYR A 69 15.49 4.75 5.23
CA TYR A 69 15.17 5.35 3.95
C TYR A 69 16.01 6.62 3.76
N LYS A 70 17.01 6.55 2.87
CA LYS A 70 17.94 7.65 2.58
C LYS A 70 18.53 8.24 3.88
N ASP A 71 18.66 9.57 3.94
CA ASP A 71 19.19 10.31 5.10
C ASP A 71 18.04 10.72 6.06
N THR A 72 17.11 9.81 6.34
CA THR A 72 15.98 10.03 7.26
C THR A 72 15.98 9.02 8.40
N ASP A 73 15.20 9.29 9.45
CA ASP A 73 14.98 8.35 10.55
C ASP A 73 13.89 7.29 10.24
N VAL A 74 13.32 7.31 9.04
CA VAL A 74 12.29 6.35 8.63
C VAL A 74 12.92 5.02 8.29
N GLN A 75 12.53 3.97 9.00
CA GLN A 75 12.92 2.59 8.74
C GLN A 75 11.81 1.86 8.01
N MET A 76 12.15 1.11 6.96
CA MET A 76 11.20 0.28 6.21
C MET A 76 11.94 -0.91 5.58
N ASN A 77 11.21 -1.87 5.09
CA ASN A 77 11.81 -2.97 4.35
C ASN A 77 12.53 -2.45 3.10
N SER A 78 13.75 -2.94 2.88
CA SER A 78 14.60 -2.46 1.77
C SER A 78 13.91 -2.59 0.40
N CYS A 79 13.08 -3.63 0.22
CA CYS A 79 12.40 -3.91 -1.05
C CYS A 79 11.34 -2.87 -1.45
N ILE A 80 10.86 -2.03 -0.52
CA ILE A 80 9.81 -1.04 -0.82
C ILE A 80 10.35 0.38 -1.03
N GLN A 81 11.63 0.62 -0.77
CA GLN A 81 12.21 1.98 -0.76
C GLN A 81 12.12 2.67 -2.12
N ASP A 82 12.47 1.99 -3.19
CA ASP A 82 12.43 2.55 -4.55
C ASP A 82 11.00 2.81 -5.02
N ALA A 83 10.07 1.91 -4.65
CA ALA A 83 8.65 2.05 -4.94
C ALA A 83 8.06 3.29 -4.25
N TYR A 84 8.34 3.47 -2.95
CA TYR A 84 7.95 4.66 -2.21
C TYR A 84 8.61 5.93 -2.78
N ALA A 85 9.90 5.89 -3.10
CA ALA A 85 10.62 7.04 -3.67
C ALA A 85 9.98 7.50 -4.98
N THR A 86 9.63 6.57 -5.86
CA THR A 86 9.00 6.85 -7.16
C THR A 86 7.61 7.44 -6.97
N MET A 87 6.78 6.86 -6.10
CA MET A 87 5.45 7.40 -5.78
C MET A 87 5.53 8.80 -5.14
N SER A 88 6.45 9.00 -4.20
CA SER A 88 6.67 10.28 -3.53
C SER A 88 7.13 11.37 -4.52
N SER A 89 7.99 11.02 -5.49
CA SER A 89 8.42 11.93 -6.56
C SER A 89 7.25 12.32 -7.46
N ALA A 90 6.41 11.37 -7.87
CA ALA A 90 5.23 11.64 -8.68
C ALA A 90 4.23 12.58 -7.96
N VAL A 91 4.03 12.40 -6.66
CA VAL A 91 3.22 13.31 -5.84
C VAL A 91 3.83 14.70 -5.81
N ARG A 92 5.15 14.80 -5.60
CA ARG A 92 5.86 16.09 -5.58
C ARG A 92 5.77 16.81 -6.91
N GLU A 93 5.98 16.09 -8.01
CA GLU A 93 5.95 16.67 -9.36
C GLU A 93 4.55 17.15 -9.75
N GLN A 94 3.51 16.39 -9.38
CA GLN A 94 2.15 16.68 -9.81
C GLN A 94 1.44 17.71 -8.93
N PHE A 95 1.73 17.76 -7.62
CA PHE A 95 0.96 18.54 -6.65
C PHE A 95 1.80 19.58 -5.90
N ASP A 96 3.12 19.60 -6.10
CA ASP A 96 4.06 20.47 -5.39
C ASP A 96 3.96 20.36 -3.85
N VAL A 97 3.65 19.16 -3.36
CA VAL A 97 3.61 18.84 -1.92
C VAL A 97 4.43 17.59 -1.63
N PRO A 98 5.08 17.51 -0.46
CA PRO A 98 5.75 16.28 -0.03
C PRO A 98 4.74 15.21 0.40
N LEU A 99 5.03 13.96 0.06
CA LEU A 99 4.39 12.80 0.65
C LEU A 99 5.26 12.30 1.80
N TYR A 100 4.74 12.29 3.01
CA TYR A 100 5.46 11.90 4.20
C TYR A 100 5.00 10.54 4.73
N VAL A 101 5.91 9.84 5.40
CA VAL A 101 5.64 8.63 6.16
C VAL A 101 5.44 9.00 7.62
N ARG A 102 4.33 8.59 8.22
CA ARG A 102 4.04 8.71 9.65
C ARG A 102 4.56 7.50 10.40
N GLU A 103 4.24 6.31 9.88
CA GLU A 103 4.70 5.03 10.40
C GLU A 103 5.14 4.14 9.24
N ALA A 104 6.20 3.36 9.46
CA ALA A 104 6.69 2.36 8.53
C ALA A 104 7.03 1.07 9.29
N TYR A 105 8.32 0.80 9.56
CA TYR A 105 8.68 -0.35 10.40
C TYR A 105 8.37 -0.09 11.87
N ARG A 106 7.92 -1.12 12.56
CA ARG A 106 7.68 -1.15 14.00
C ARG A 106 8.25 -2.45 14.56
N THR A 107 9.07 -2.37 15.60
CA THR A 107 9.58 -3.54 16.31
C THR A 107 8.45 -4.26 17.06
N ALA A 108 8.68 -5.52 17.45
CA ALA A 108 7.72 -6.26 18.28
C ALA A 108 7.44 -5.55 19.62
N LYS A 109 8.47 -4.94 20.23
CA LYS A 109 8.32 -4.18 21.48
C LYS A 109 7.46 -2.93 21.29
N GLU A 110 7.66 -2.17 20.23
CA GLU A 110 6.83 -0.99 19.93
C GLU A 110 5.40 -1.39 19.61
N GLN A 111 5.19 -2.56 18.99
CA GLN A 111 3.85 -3.08 18.75
C GLN A 111 3.17 -3.47 20.07
N GLU A 112 3.89 -4.13 20.98
CA GLU A 112 3.40 -4.48 22.31
C GLU A 112 2.96 -3.21 23.08
N ASP A 113 3.84 -2.20 23.15
CA ASP A 113 3.54 -0.92 23.81
C ASP A 113 2.28 -0.26 23.19
N LYS A 114 2.14 -0.28 21.87
CA LYS A 114 0.97 0.27 21.16
C LYS A 114 -0.32 -0.51 21.48
N THR A 115 -0.23 -1.82 21.59
CA THR A 115 -1.37 -2.69 21.95
C THR A 115 -1.79 -2.44 23.42
N GLU A 116 -0.84 -2.27 24.34
CA GLU A 116 -1.12 -1.91 25.74
C GLU A 116 -1.79 -0.54 25.86
N GLU A 117 -1.35 0.45 25.06
CA GLU A 117 -1.93 1.80 25.06
C GLU A 117 -3.32 1.85 24.43
N ASN A 118 -3.62 1.02 23.45
CA ASN A 118 -4.84 1.10 22.64
C ASN A 118 -5.34 -0.26 22.11
N SER A 119 -5.57 -1.21 23.03
CA SER A 119 -5.95 -2.59 22.73
C SER A 119 -7.23 -2.75 21.89
N ALA A 120 -8.06 -1.71 21.79
CA ALA A 120 -9.31 -1.77 21.01
C ALA A 120 -9.11 -1.65 19.50
N VAL A 121 -7.97 -1.12 19.04
CA VAL A 121 -7.72 -0.83 17.61
C VAL A 121 -6.33 -1.23 17.13
N ALA A 122 -5.39 -1.54 18.03
CA ALA A 122 -4.05 -1.98 17.64
C ALA A 122 -4.05 -3.50 17.42
N ALA A 123 -3.41 -3.93 16.33
CA ALA A 123 -3.17 -5.36 16.08
C ALA A 123 -2.28 -5.98 17.19
N GLU A 124 -2.44 -7.26 17.44
CA GLU A 124 -1.57 -8.00 18.33
C GLU A 124 -0.13 -8.09 17.82
N VAL A 125 0.82 -8.42 18.70
CA VAL A 125 2.21 -8.65 18.29
C VAL A 125 2.27 -9.79 17.29
N GLY A 126 2.95 -9.55 16.17
CA GLY A 126 3.01 -10.46 15.02
C GLY A 126 1.92 -10.20 13.97
N ALA A 127 0.79 -9.62 14.33
CA ALA A 127 -0.34 -9.41 13.43
C ALA A 127 -0.30 -8.06 12.67
N SER A 128 0.69 -7.22 12.95
CA SER A 128 0.87 -5.93 12.29
C SER A 128 1.81 -6.00 11.10
N GLU A 129 1.39 -5.53 9.93
CA GLU A 129 2.21 -5.43 8.72
C GLU A 129 3.40 -4.47 8.85
N HIS A 130 3.33 -3.52 9.80
CA HIS A 130 4.45 -2.66 10.15
C HIS A 130 5.64 -3.44 10.71
N GLN A 131 5.41 -4.60 11.35
CA GLN A 131 6.49 -5.45 11.85
C GLN A 131 7.28 -6.15 10.73
N ALA A 132 6.72 -6.25 9.52
CA ALA A 132 7.44 -6.70 8.34
C ALA A 132 8.12 -5.53 7.58
N GLY A 133 7.83 -4.28 7.95
CA GLY A 133 8.29 -3.09 7.26
C GLY A 133 7.71 -2.92 5.85
N LEU A 134 6.63 -3.64 5.54
CA LEU A 134 5.98 -3.65 4.23
C LEU A 134 4.77 -2.72 4.14
N ALA A 135 4.37 -2.11 5.24
CA ALA A 135 3.28 -1.15 5.32
C ALA A 135 3.80 0.26 5.62
N LEU A 136 3.13 1.26 5.07
CA LEU A 136 3.41 2.68 5.25
C LEU A 136 2.12 3.42 5.59
N ASP A 137 2.12 4.15 6.71
CA ASP A 137 1.09 5.15 7.00
C ASP A 137 1.54 6.50 6.44
N LEU A 138 0.80 7.00 5.47
CA LEU A 138 1.17 8.19 4.71
C LEU A 138 0.34 9.43 5.07
N TYR A 139 0.93 10.60 4.88
CA TYR A 139 0.23 11.87 4.97
C TYR A 139 0.87 12.94 4.07
N VAL A 140 0.11 13.99 3.79
CA VAL A 140 0.63 15.22 3.22
C VAL A 140 0.39 16.36 4.21
N PRO A 141 1.10 17.49 4.13
CA PRO A 141 0.91 18.59 5.08
C PRO A 141 -0.56 18.92 5.29
N GLN A 142 -1.00 18.96 6.55
CA GLN A 142 -2.36 19.22 7.02
C GLN A 142 -3.40 18.11 6.75
N PHE A 143 -3.07 17.05 6.00
CA PHE A 143 -4.00 15.96 5.67
C PHE A 143 -3.37 14.61 5.99
N GLY A 144 -3.77 14.03 7.11
CA GLY A 144 -3.40 12.68 7.54
C GLY A 144 -4.59 11.90 8.06
N GLY A 145 -4.46 10.59 8.21
CA GLY A 145 -5.54 9.71 8.63
C GLY A 145 -6.77 9.87 7.73
N TRP A 146 -7.95 9.96 8.31
CA TRP A 146 -9.21 10.15 7.58
C TRP A 146 -9.29 11.41 6.72
N ALA A 147 -8.39 12.36 6.92
CA ALA A 147 -8.34 13.56 6.09
C ALA A 147 -7.42 13.39 4.87
N PHE A 148 -6.67 12.31 4.75
CA PHE A 148 -5.68 12.12 3.70
C PHE A 148 -6.29 12.31 2.30
N THR A 149 -7.39 11.65 1.99
CA THR A 149 -8.08 11.76 0.69
C THR A 149 -8.89 13.05 0.51
N LYS A 150 -8.92 13.93 1.51
CA LYS A 150 -9.43 15.30 1.32
C LYS A 150 -8.46 16.18 0.53
N SER A 151 -7.17 15.81 0.47
CA SER A 151 -6.19 16.45 -0.41
C SER A 151 -6.23 15.84 -1.82
N ALA A 152 -5.81 16.62 -2.82
CA ALA A 152 -5.66 16.12 -4.20
C ALA A 152 -4.55 15.05 -4.29
N ALA A 153 -3.45 15.26 -3.59
CA ALA A 153 -2.34 14.31 -3.52
C ALA A 153 -2.74 13.00 -2.83
N GLY A 154 -3.51 13.05 -1.74
CA GLY A 154 -4.01 11.84 -1.09
C GLY A 154 -4.97 11.04 -1.98
N ARG A 155 -5.87 11.71 -2.72
CA ARG A 155 -6.71 11.04 -3.73
C ARG A 155 -5.90 10.42 -4.87
N PHE A 156 -4.83 11.08 -5.28
CA PHE A 156 -3.92 10.51 -6.27
C PHE A 156 -3.27 9.23 -5.75
N VAL A 157 -2.76 9.24 -4.54
CA VAL A 157 -2.16 8.05 -3.91
C VAL A 157 -3.19 6.92 -3.78
N ASP A 158 -4.37 7.19 -3.21
CA ASP A 158 -5.46 6.21 -3.07
C ASP A 158 -5.84 5.54 -4.40
N THR A 159 -5.81 6.31 -5.50
CA THR A 159 -6.19 5.82 -6.83
C THR A 159 -5.05 5.13 -7.56
N ASN A 160 -3.80 5.60 -7.41
CA ASN A 160 -2.67 5.21 -8.26
C ASN A 160 -1.54 4.47 -7.53
N CYS A 161 -1.64 4.20 -6.23
CA CYS A 161 -0.60 3.50 -5.48
C CYS A 161 -0.22 2.14 -6.09
N ARG A 162 -1.17 1.47 -6.78
CA ARG A 162 -0.95 0.21 -7.50
C ARG A 162 0.13 0.30 -8.59
N ASP A 163 0.27 1.46 -9.23
CA ASP A 163 1.26 1.67 -10.29
C ASP A 163 2.69 1.70 -9.73
N TYR A 164 2.81 1.79 -8.42
CA TYR A 164 4.05 1.74 -7.63
C TYR A 164 4.17 0.46 -6.79
N GLY A 165 3.27 -0.51 -6.97
CA GLY A 165 3.30 -1.78 -6.26
C GLY A 165 2.66 -1.78 -4.87
N PHE A 166 1.96 -0.71 -4.51
CA PHE A 166 1.21 -0.62 -3.26
C PHE A 166 -0.28 -0.84 -3.47
N ILE A 167 -0.94 -1.37 -2.47
CA ILE A 167 -2.41 -1.40 -2.34
C ILE A 167 -2.83 -0.54 -1.14
N VAL A 168 -4.02 0.02 -1.20
CA VAL A 168 -4.71 0.45 0.03
C VAL A 168 -5.09 -0.83 0.76
N ARG A 169 -4.46 -1.08 1.90
CA ARG A 169 -4.58 -2.37 2.61
C ARG A 169 -5.99 -2.68 3.07
N TYR A 170 -6.67 -1.65 3.55
CA TYR A 170 -8.04 -1.72 4.03
C TYR A 170 -8.95 -0.85 3.16
N PRO A 171 -9.30 -1.36 1.94
CA PRO A 171 -10.12 -0.60 1.00
C PRO A 171 -11.59 -0.57 1.46
N SER A 172 -12.34 0.46 1.06
CA SER A 172 -13.74 0.61 1.46
C SER A 172 -14.66 -0.53 1.02
N TYR A 173 -14.30 -1.26 -0.02
CA TYR A 173 -15.03 -2.43 -0.49
C TYR A 173 -14.61 -3.71 0.24
N GLY A 174 -13.54 -3.70 1.03
CA GLY A 174 -12.96 -4.86 1.72
C GLY A 174 -13.23 -4.93 3.22
N GLU A 175 -13.97 -4.00 3.81
CA GLU A 175 -14.19 -3.94 5.28
C GLU A 175 -14.76 -5.26 5.85
N LYS A 176 -15.61 -5.94 5.10
CA LYS A 176 -16.20 -7.21 5.53
C LYS A 176 -15.18 -8.35 5.60
N GLN A 177 -14.24 -8.38 4.67
CA GLN A 177 -13.22 -9.41 4.54
C GLN A 177 -12.03 -9.17 5.46
N THR A 178 -11.63 -7.90 5.59
CA THR A 178 -10.48 -7.50 6.42
C THR A 178 -10.83 -7.33 7.90
N GLY A 179 -12.12 -7.07 8.21
CA GLY A 179 -12.57 -6.70 9.55
C GLY A 179 -12.15 -5.28 9.98
N ILE A 180 -11.45 -4.53 9.12
CA ILE A 180 -10.90 -3.20 9.40
C ILE A 180 -11.63 -2.16 8.52
N PRO A 181 -12.05 -1.01 9.07
CA PRO A 181 -12.62 0.09 8.30
C PRO A 181 -11.63 0.64 7.27
N TYR A 182 -12.17 1.32 6.24
CA TYR A 182 -11.36 1.94 5.19
C TYR A 182 -10.27 2.87 5.74
N GLU A 183 -9.01 2.60 5.40
CA GLU A 183 -7.84 3.36 5.80
C GLU A 183 -7.03 3.85 4.57
N PRO A 184 -7.38 4.99 3.96
CA PRO A 184 -6.73 5.47 2.74
C PRO A 184 -5.26 5.83 2.92
N TRP A 185 -4.79 6.00 4.13
CA TRP A 185 -3.41 6.32 4.47
C TRP A 185 -2.52 5.09 4.63
N HIS A 186 -3.11 3.91 4.93
CA HIS A 186 -2.38 2.68 5.19
C HIS A 186 -2.17 1.89 3.91
N LEU A 187 -0.95 1.98 3.37
CA LEU A 187 -0.56 1.27 2.16
C LEU A 187 0.28 0.04 2.48
N ARG A 188 0.04 -1.04 1.74
CA ARG A 188 0.81 -2.27 1.80
C ARG A 188 1.48 -2.53 0.45
N TYR A 189 2.78 -2.85 0.46
CA TYR A 189 3.51 -3.26 -0.74
C TYR A 189 3.27 -4.74 -1.07
N VAL A 190 2.95 -5.01 -2.32
CA VAL A 190 2.72 -6.37 -2.86
C VAL A 190 3.37 -6.56 -4.25
N GLY A 191 4.03 -5.53 -4.79
CA GLY A 191 4.56 -5.54 -6.16
C GLY A 191 3.54 -5.04 -7.19
N VAL A 192 4.05 -4.45 -8.29
CA VAL A 192 3.23 -3.71 -9.27
C VAL A 192 2.16 -4.58 -9.92
N GLN A 193 2.53 -5.72 -10.48
CA GLN A 193 1.59 -6.59 -11.22
C GLN A 193 0.47 -7.11 -10.31
N ILE A 194 0.81 -7.53 -9.08
CA ILE A 194 -0.15 -8.01 -8.10
C ILE A 194 -1.07 -6.87 -7.64
N ALA A 195 -0.51 -5.69 -7.36
CA ALA A 195 -1.30 -4.52 -6.96
C ALA A 195 -2.31 -4.10 -8.05
N GLN A 196 -1.90 -4.13 -9.31
CA GLN A 196 -2.75 -3.84 -10.46
C GLN A 196 -3.85 -4.89 -10.61
N TYR A 197 -3.51 -6.19 -10.55
CA TYR A 197 -4.48 -7.28 -10.58
C TYR A 197 -5.54 -7.16 -9.48
N MET A 198 -5.11 -6.95 -8.23
CA MET A 198 -6.01 -6.78 -7.10
C MET A 198 -6.95 -5.59 -7.30
N ARG A 199 -6.45 -4.47 -7.82
CA ARG A 199 -7.25 -3.27 -8.08
C ARG A 199 -8.28 -3.49 -9.19
N GLU A 200 -7.90 -4.13 -10.28
CA GLU A 200 -8.78 -4.42 -11.42
C GLU A 200 -9.94 -5.34 -11.01
N ASN A 201 -9.69 -6.28 -10.10
CA ASN A 201 -10.66 -7.25 -9.63
C ASN A 201 -11.35 -6.84 -8.30
N ASN A 202 -11.03 -5.66 -7.74
CA ASN A 202 -11.51 -5.16 -6.45
C ASN A 202 -11.30 -6.16 -5.29
N LEU A 203 -10.12 -6.76 -5.25
CA LEU A 203 -9.74 -7.72 -4.20
C LEU A 203 -9.02 -7.03 -3.05
N CYS A 204 -9.34 -7.39 -1.82
CA CYS A 204 -8.47 -7.16 -0.68
C CYS A 204 -7.39 -8.26 -0.60
N LEU A 205 -6.38 -8.10 0.26
CA LEU A 205 -5.26 -9.04 0.34
C LEU A 205 -5.71 -10.44 0.79
N GLU A 206 -6.72 -10.55 1.64
CA GLU A 206 -7.33 -11.80 2.08
C GLU A 206 -7.92 -12.59 0.91
N GLU A 207 -8.72 -11.92 0.08
CA GLU A 207 -9.35 -12.52 -1.09
C GLU A 207 -8.29 -12.94 -2.11
N PHE A 208 -7.37 -12.05 -2.44
CA PHE A 208 -6.27 -12.36 -3.36
C PHE A 208 -5.44 -13.54 -2.89
N THR A 209 -5.09 -13.60 -1.60
CA THR A 209 -4.29 -14.72 -1.05
C THR A 209 -5.02 -16.05 -1.17
N SER A 210 -6.35 -16.07 -1.01
CA SER A 210 -7.18 -17.27 -1.20
C SER A 210 -7.17 -17.73 -2.67
N GLU A 211 -7.46 -16.80 -3.59
CA GLU A 211 -7.45 -17.08 -5.04
C GLU A 211 -6.06 -17.55 -5.51
N TRP A 212 -5.00 -16.89 -5.02
CA TRP A 212 -3.63 -17.26 -5.35
C TRP A 212 -3.28 -18.68 -4.94
N LYS A 213 -3.64 -19.09 -3.72
CA LYS A 213 -3.38 -20.45 -3.22
C LYS A 213 -4.09 -21.50 -4.05
N GLU A 214 -5.35 -21.27 -4.39
CA GLU A 214 -6.17 -22.19 -5.21
C GLU A 214 -5.60 -22.30 -6.63
N ALA A 215 -5.31 -21.17 -7.26
CA ALA A 215 -4.74 -21.14 -8.61
C ALA A 215 -3.34 -21.75 -8.68
N ALA A 216 -2.47 -21.48 -7.70
CA ALA A 216 -1.13 -22.06 -7.63
C ALA A 216 -1.19 -23.59 -7.50
N ALA A 217 -2.10 -24.13 -6.71
CA ALA A 217 -2.31 -25.58 -6.57
C ALA A 217 -2.78 -26.20 -7.90
N ALA A 218 -3.72 -25.54 -8.59
CA ALA A 218 -4.21 -26.01 -9.90
C ALA A 218 -3.13 -25.94 -10.98
N TYR A 219 -2.34 -24.85 -11.01
CA TYR A 219 -1.23 -24.66 -11.95
C TYR A 219 -0.15 -25.74 -11.81
N GLN A 220 0.24 -26.06 -10.57
CA GLN A 220 1.16 -27.14 -10.28
C GLN A 220 0.60 -28.53 -10.65
N ALA A 221 -0.69 -28.77 -10.39
CA ALA A 221 -1.34 -30.03 -10.75
C ALA A 221 -1.43 -30.24 -12.27
N ALA A 222 -1.44 -29.17 -13.05
CA ALA A 222 -1.40 -29.22 -14.52
C ALA A 222 0.01 -29.50 -15.09
N GLY A 223 1.05 -29.56 -14.24
CA GLY A 223 2.41 -29.89 -14.64
C GLY A 223 3.21 -28.70 -15.15
N ASN A 224 2.81 -27.50 -14.78
CA ASN A 224 3.49 -26.24 -15.10
C ASN A 224 4.49 -25.85 -13.99
#